data_4565666685e6a47eb48b63377c2f0f89
#
_entry.id   4565666685e6a47eb48b63377c2f0f89
#
_cell.length_a   1.000
_cell.length_b   1.000
_cell.length_c   1.000
_cell.angle_alpha   90.00
_cell.angle_beta   90.00
_cell.angle_gamma   90.00
#
_symmetry.space_group_name_H-M   'P 1'
#
loop_
_entity.id
_entity.type
_entity.pdbx_description
1 polymer ?
#
loop_
_entity_poly.entity_id
_entity_poly.type
_entity_poly.pdbx_seq_one_letter_code
_entity_poly.pdbx_strand_id
1 'polypeptide(L)'
;MANLALRNLTKRYPGVVSVDAIDLTVDHGEFVCLLGPSGCGKTTTLRMIAGFLEPDEGEIGVDGATISSPTAVVPPERRNMSMIFQSYAIWPHMTVRQNVGYPLKMKKIAAAEKRSRVDALLAATKLDTQAERYPSELSGGQQQRVALARALAPKPDILLLDEPLSNLDASLRGDMRFEIRRLHDKFQYTSIYVTHDQVEAMTMADRIVIMNAGRIEQIGTPEEVYERPNSEFVARFIGGSNVLKVKHIGGRQVDLGGHLLDIGQGEFAGSGSSMSICVKTHDVELLADAGAPGNNTVPGFVRSQAYLGSHRDYVVDVSQEILIAVPAHVAVPNGSRVWVRFKADRCRGLAH
;
A
#
# COMPACT_ATOMS: atom_id res chain seq x y z
N MET A 1 23.56 -1.13 -9.85
CA MET A 1 22.23 -1.73 -9.64
C MET A 1 21.98 -1.69 -8.14
N ALA A 2 20.97 -0.97 -7.65
CA ALA A 2 20.87 -0.70 -6.21
C ALA A 2 19.90 -1.66 -5.54
N ASN A 3 20.46 -2.55 -4.71
CA ASN A 3 19.70 -3.36 -3.76
C ASN A 3 19.72 -2.66 -2.40
N LEU A 4 18.54 -2.46 -1.79
CA LEU A 4 18.41 -1.87 -0.47
C LEU A 4 18.16 -2.98 0.56
N ALA A 5 18.86 -2.90 1.70
CA ALA A 5 18.62 -3.80 2.83
C ALA A 5 18.47 -2.98 4.12
N LEU A 6 17.39 -3.23 4.83
CA LEU A 6 17.16 -2.80 6.22
C LEU A 6 17.34 -4.01 7.10
N ARG A 7 18.16 -3.91 8.17
CA ARG A 7 18.44 -5.02 9.08
C ARG A 7 18.21 -4.56 10.50
N ASN A 8 17.24 -5.17 11.17
CA ASN A 8 16.88 -4.88 12.56
C ASN A 8 16.71 -3.36 12.84
N LEU A 9 16.15 -2.63 11.85
CA LEU A 9 16.10 -1.18 11.86
C LEU A 9 15.12 -0.68 12.92
N THR A 10 15.61 0.16 13.83
CA THR A 10 14.81 0.68 14.95
C THR A 10 14.96 2.19 15.08
N LYS A 11 13.83 2.87 15.36
CA LYS A 11 13.80 4.29 15.69
C LYS A 11 12.86 4.57 16.84
N ARG A 12 13.40 5.24 17.87
CA ARG A 12 12.67 5.63 19.07
C ARG A 12 12.56 7.15 19.18
N TYR A 13 11.43 7.61 19.67
CA TYR A 13 11.22 8.97 20.14
C TYR A 13 10.78 8.93 21.61
N PRO A 14 10.84 10.02 22.37
CA PRO A 14 10.41 10.02 23.76
C PRO A 14 9.01 9.42 23.93
N GLY A 15 8.94 8.28 24.61
CA GLY A 15 7.69 7.55 24.89
C GLY A 15 7.11 6.72 23.75
N VAL A 16 7.73 6.68 22.55
CA VAL A 16 7.19 5.93 21.38
C VAL A 16 8.30 5.24 20.59
N VAL A 17 8.11 3.97 20.29
CA VAL A 17 8.90 3.25 19.28
C VAL A 17 8.23 3.42 17.93
N SER A 18 8.79 4.26 17.07
CA SER A 18 8.21 4.58 15.76
C SER A 18 8.49 3.51 14.72
N VAL A 19 9.67 2.88 14.80
CA VAL A 19 10.07 1.74 13.96
C VAL A 19 10.75 0.76 14.90
N ASP A 20 10.33 -0.51 14.86
CA ASP A 20 10.70 -1.55 15.81
C ASP A 20 11.23 -2.79 15.10
N ALA A 21 12.56 -2.89 15.05
CA ALA A 21 13.29 -4.05 14.56
C ALA A 21 12.82 -4.55 13.18
N ILE A 22 12.66 -3.66 12.19
CA ILE A 22 12.21 -4.06 10.86
C ILE A 22 13.36 -4.59 10.00
N ASP A 23 13.07 -5.68 9.29
CA ASP A 23 13.91 -6.27 8.25
C ASP A 23 13.21 -6.19 6.91
N LEU A 24 13.89 -5.64 5.90
CA LEU A 24 13.36 -5.51 4.54
C LEU A 24 14.50 -5.53 3.53
N THR A 25 14.36 -6.35 2.50
CA THR A 25 15.22 -6.28 1.31
C THR A 25 14.40 -5.83 0.11
N VAL A 26 14.97 -4.97 -0.70
CA VAL A 26 14.36 -4.48 -1.94
C VAL A 26 15.35 -4.69 -3.07
N ASP A 27 14.94 -5.42 -4.08
CA ASP A 27 15.78 -5.76 -5.22
C ASP A 27 15.87 -4.59 -6.22
N HIS A 28 16.93 -4.64 -7.04
CA HIS A 28 17.10 -3.64 -8.08
C HIS A 28 15.91 -3.59 -9.04
N GLY A 29 15.41 -2.38 -9.29
CA GLY A 29 14.28 -2.14 -10.20
C GLY A 29 12.92 -2.56 -9.63
N GLU A 30 12.86 -2.93 -8.34
CA GLU A 30 11.61 -3.28 -7.67
C GLU A 30 10.85 -2.03 -7.21
N PHE A 31 9.53 -2.05 -7.32
CA PHE A 31 8.63 -1.04 -6.78
C PHE A 31 8.00 -1.56 -5.49
N VAL A 32 8.54 -1.17 -4.35
CA VAL A 32 8.02 -1.57 -3.03
C VAL A 32 7.16 -0.46 -2.43
N CYS A 33 5.97 -0.83 -1.99
CA CYS A 33 5.05 0.08 -1.32
C CYS A 33 5.01 -0.19 0.19
N LEU A 34 5.32 0.82 1.02
CA LEU A 34 5.08 0.80 2.46
C LEU A 34 3.66 1.29 2.72
N LEU A 35 2.79 0.39 3.18
CA LEU A 35 1.38 0.63 3.40
C LEU A 35 1.01 0.43 4.88
N GLY A 36 0.14 1.26 5.45
CA GLY A 36 -0.28 1.12 6.84
C GLY A 36 -1.02 2.36 7.36
N PRO A 37 -1.62 2.30 8.54
CA PRO A 37 -2.31 3.43 9.15
C PRO A 37 -1.38 4.60 9.44
N SER A 38 -1.95 5.78 9.70
CA SER A 38 -1.17 6.95 10.09
C SER A 38 -0.39 6.68 11.39
N GLY A 39 0.88 7.10 11.42
CA GLY A 39 1.73 6.92 12.60
C GLY A 39 2.37 5.54 12.75
N CYS A 40 2.20 4.58 11.82
CA CYS A 40 2.80 3.24 11.93
C CYS A 40 4.29 3.17 11.56
N GLY A 41 4.97 4.28 11.24
CA GLY A 41 6.42 4.32 11.00
C GLY A 41 6.88 4.45 9.55
N LYS A 42 6.00 4.45 8.55
CA LYS A 42 6.33 4.51 7.10
C LYS A 42 7.26 5.68 6.74
N THR A 43 6.82 6.91 7.01
CA THR A 43 7.60 8.12 6.72
C THR A 43 8.90 8.17 7.53
N THR A 44 8.90 7.66 8.78
CA THR A 44 10.12 7.55 9.59
C THR A 44 11.12 6.61 8.92
N THR A 45 10.68 5.44 8.46
CA THR A 45 11.49 4.47 7.71
C THR A 45 12.05 5.12 6.43
N LEU A 46 11.18 5.77 5.66
CA LEU A 46 11.61 6.45 4.42
C LEU A 46 12.68 7.52 4.68
N ARG A 47 12.51 8.32 5.75
CA ARG A 47 13.48 9.37 6.12
C ARG A 47 14.81 8.81 6.62
N MET A 48 14.82 7.66 7.28
CA MET A 48 16.07 6.96 7.62
C MET A 48 16.79 6.46 6.36
N ILE A 49 16.05 5.89 5.39
CA ILE A 49 16.61 5.48 4.10
C ILE A 49 17.19 6.69 3.36
N ALA A 50 16.50 7.83 3.38
CA ALA A 50 16.97 9.07 2.76
C ALA A 50 18.17 9.71 3.47
N GLY A 51 18.45 9.34 4.72
CA GLY A 51 19.52 9.92 5.53
C GLY A 51 19.17 11.20 6.27
N PHE A 52 17.86 11.53 6.37
CA PHE A 52 17.38 12.64 7.18
C PHE A 52 17.22 12.28 8.66
N LEU A 53 17.19 10.99 8.98
CA LEU A 53 17.12 10.47 10.33
C LEU A 53 18.17 9.36 10.51
N GLU A 54 18.76 9.34 11.69
CA GLU A 54 19.67 8.28 12.12
C GLU A 54 18.88 7.15 12.79
N PRO A 55 19.19 5.87 12.52
CA PRO A 55 18.63 4.77 13.28
C PRO A 55 19.20 4.73 14.69
N ASP A 56 18.41 4.29 15.66
CA ASP A 56 18.87 4.06 17.02
C ASP A 56 19.49 2.65 17.17
N GLU A 57 18.99 1.68 16.37
CA GLU A 57 19.55 0.33 16.24
C GLU A 57 19.42 -0.17 14.80
N GLY A 58 20.22 -1.18 14.47
CA GLY A 58 20.22 -1.79 13.14
C GLY A 58 20.99 -1.00 12.11
N GLU A 59 20.83 -1.39 10.85
CA GLU A 59 21.59 -0.77 9.76
C GLU A 59 20.78 -0.69 8.44
N ILE A 60 21.18 0.24 7.59
CA ILE A 60 20.70 0.38 6.21
C ILE A 60 21.88 0.17 5.29
N GLY A 61 21.76 -0.78 4.36
CA GLY A 61 22.75 -1.09 3.35
C GLY A 61 22.25 -0.86 1.94
N VAL A 62 23.15 -0.45 1.05
CA VAL A 62 22.92 -0.37 -0.41
C VAL A 62 24.05 -1.10 -1.10
N ASP A 63 23.73 -2.06 -1.97
CA ASP A 63 24.69 -2.91 -2.69
C ASP A 63 25.76 -3.55 -1.78
N GLY A 64 25.33 -3.95 -0.57
CA GLY A 64 26.20 -4.56 0.44
C GLY A 64 27.04 -3.57 1.27
N ALA A 65 27.03 -2.28 0.93
CA ALA A 65 27.71 -1.25 1.72
C ALA A 65 26.73 -0.62 2.73
N THR A 66 27.09 -0.59 4.02
CA THR A 66 26.31 0.08 5.06
C THR A 66 26.39 1.60 4.86
N ILE A 67 25.21 2.23 4.69
CA ILE A 67 25.06 3.68 4.52
C ILE A 67 24.48 4.39 5.75
N SER A 68 23.92 3.63 6.69
CA SER A 68 23.39 4.16 7.96
C SER A 68 23.47 3.10 9.04
N SER A 69 23.97 3.51 10.19
CA SER A 69 23.97 2.74 11.45
C SER A 69 23.95 3.74 12.62
N PRO A 70 23.79 3.29 13.89
CA PRO A 70 23.83 4.21 15.04
C PRO A 70 25.15 4.97 15.20
N THR A 71 26.23 4.50 14.57
CA THR A 71 27.58 5.07 14.71
C THR A 71 28.08 5.79 13.46
N ALA A 72 27.44 5.59 12.30
CA ALA A 72 27.90 6.15 11.05
C ALA A 72 26.74 6.35 10.08
N VAL A 73 26.57 7.58 9.58
CA VAL A 73 25.50 7.94 8.64
C VAL A 73 26.09 8.66 7.44
N VAL A 74 25.88 8.10 6.25
CA VAL A 74 26.15 8.80 4.99
C VAL A 74 25.10 9.89 4.81
N PRO A 75 25.46 11.16 4.64
CA PRO A 75 24.48 12.24 4.50
C PRO A 75 23.69 12.14 3.18
N PRO A 76 22.47 12.71 3.11
CA PRO A 76 21.55 12.56 1.97
C PRO A 76 22.16 12.86 0.61
N GLU A 77 22.95 13.94 0.52
CA GLU A 77 23.57 14.41 -0.73
C GLU A 77 24.62 13.44 -1.29
N ARG A 78 25.06 12.45 -0.52
CA ARG A 78 26.03 11.42 -0.94
C ARG A 78 25.41 10.06 -1.21
N ARG A 79 24.08 9.91 -1.05
CA ARG A 79 23.39 8.62 -1.20
C ARG A 79 22.95 8.28 -2.62
N ASN A 80 23.21 9.04 -3.63
CA ASN A 80 22.67 8.84 -4.99
C ASN A 80 21.17 8.45 -5.03
N MET A 81 20.39 8.98 -4.10
CA MET A 81 18.95 8.80 -4.00
C MET A 81 18.24 10.11 -4.31
N SER A 82 17.01 10.03 -4.76
CA SER A 82 16.13 11.19 -4.88
C SER A 82 14.87 10.98 -4.07
N MET A 83 14.30 12.06 -3.53
CA MET A 83 13.06 12.01 -2.76
C MET A 83 12.03 12.98 -3.31
N ILE A 84 10.79 12.51 -3.41
CA ILE A 84 9.60 13.32 -3.67
C ILE A 84 8.85 13.45 -2.35
N PHE A 85 8.69 14.67 -1.89
CA PHE A 85 7.96 14.99 -0.66
C PHE A 85 6.48 15.17 -0.93
N GLN A 86 5.66 14.99 0.07
CA GLN A 86 4.21 15.19 0.03
C GLN A 86 3.82 16.60 -0.49
N SER A 87 4.60 17.63 -0.17
CA SER A 87 4.40 19.01 -0.64
C SER A 87 5.03 19.31 -2.01
N TYR A 88 5.58 18.28 -2.70
CA TYR A 88 6.35 18.39 -3.94
C TYR A 88 7.65 19.20 -3.82
N ALA A 89 7.79 20.11 -2.87
CA ALA A 89 8.96 20.96 -2.61
C ALA A 89 9.51 21.64 -3.88
N ILE A 90 8.63 22.11 -4.76
CA ILE A 90 9.03 22.81 -6.01
C ILE A 90 9.45 24.23 -5.67
N TRP A 91 10.53 24.73 -6.28
CA TRP A 91 10.99 26.11 -6.10
C TRP A 91 10.09 27.08 -6.87
N PRO A 92 9.33 27.96 -6.18
CA PRO A 92 8.33 28.81 -6.82
C PRO A 92 8.91 29.92 -7.70
N HIS A 93 10.15 30.31 -7.46
CA HIS A 93 10.89 31.35 -8.19
C HIS A 93 11.65 30.83 -9.40
N MET A 94 11.54 29.54 -9.71
CA MET A 94 12.18 28.88 -10.85
C MET A 94 11.13 28.37 -11.83
N THR A 95 11.44 28.46 -13.14
CA THR A 95 10.59 27.83 -14.16
C THR A 95 10.61 26.30 -14.02
N VAL A 96 9.74 25.60 -14.75
CA VAL A 96 9.72 24.12 -14.83
C VAL A 96 11.08 23.60 -15.28
N ARG A 97 11.63 24.15 -16.35
CA ARG A 97 12.97 23.80 -16.88
C ARG A 97 14.08 23.99 -15.83
N GLN A 98 14.01 25.09 -15.09
CA GLN A 98 14.99 25.39 -14.05
C GLN A 98 14.86 24.44 -12.86
N ASN A 99 13.65 24.14 -12.43
CA ASN A 99 13.38 23.15 -11.38
C ASN A 99 13.97 21.77 -11.73
N VAL A 100 13.67 21.27 -12.93
CA VAL A 100 14.17 19.96 -13.39
C VAL A 100 15.70 19.98 -13.58
N GLY A 101 16.26 21.10 -14.06
CA GLY A 101 17.69 21.23 -14.32
C GLY A 101 18.54 21.53 -13.08
N TYR A 102 17.94 21.91 -11.95
CA TYR A 102 18.68 22.32 -10.75
C TYR A 102 19.57 21.22 -10.16
N PRO A 103 19.10 19.98 -9.95
CA PRO A 103 19.96 18.91 -9.45
C PRO A 103 21.17 18.63 -10.34
N LEU A 104 21.02 18.75 -11.65
CA LEU A 104 22.12 18.58 -12.60
C LEU A 104 23.14 19.72 -12.52
N LYS A 105 22.69 20.94 -12.21
CA LYS A 105 23.59 22.08 -11.93
C LYS A 105 24.40 21.80 -10.65
N MET A 106 23.79 21.26 -9.60
CA MET A 106 24.50 20.92 -8.36
C MET A 106 25.52 19.80 -8.57
N LYS A 107 25.21 18.80 -9.39
CA LYS A 107 26.15 17.74 -9.81
C LYS A 107 27.19 18.24 -10.83
N LYS A 108 27.21 19.52 -11.19
CA LYS A 108 28.17 20.15 -12.14
C LYS A 108 28.18 19.47 -13.52
N ILE A 109 27.06 18.97 -13.99
CA ILE A 109 26.89 18.36 -15.32
C ILE A 109 27.07 19.42 -16.40
N ALA A 110 27.80 19.07 -17.48
CA ALA A 110 28.08 19.97 -18.62
C ALA A 110 26.78 20.55 -19.22
N ALA A 111 26.81 21.81 -19.64
CA ALA A 111 25.63 22.54 -20.07
C ALA A 111 24.85 21.85 -21.20
N ALA A 112 25.55 21.30 -22.20
CA ALA A 112 24.92 20.59 -23.32
C ALA A 112 24.19 19.30 -22.86
N GLU A 113 24.84 18.48 -22.02
CA GLU A 113 24.26 17.27 -21.45
C GLU A 113 23.07 17.59 -20.52
N LYS A 114 23.21 18.62 -19.67
CA LYS A 114 22.13 19.10 -18.82
C LYS A 114 20.91 19.47 -19.65
N ARG A 115 21.04 20.25 -20.72
CA ARG A 115 19.97 20.65 -21.62
C ARG A 115 19.30 19.42 -22.23
N SER A 116 20.05 18.52 -22.81
CA SER A 116 19.52 17.27 -23.43
C SER A 116 18.75 16.41 -22.44
N ARG A 117 19.27 16.21 -21.21
CA ARG A 117 18.58 15.43 -20.17
C ARG A 117 17.28 16.10 -19.72
N VAL A 118 17.28 17.42 -19.51
CA VAL A 118 16.09 18.17 -19.12
C VAL A 118 15.03 18.07 -20.22
N ASP A 119 15.39 18.28 -21.49
CA ASP A 119 14.45 18.20 -22.61
C ASP A 119 13.84 16.78 -22.71
N ALA A 120 14.66 15.74 -22.57
CA ALA A 120 14.18 14.36 -22.58
C ALA A 120 13.22 14.04 -21.42
N LEU A 121 13.46 14.58 -20.22
CA LEU A 121 12.58 14.38 -19.06
C LEU A 121 11.28 15.17 -19.19
N LEU A 122 11.34 16.40 -19.67
CA LEU A 122 10.14 17.20 -19.93
C LEU A 122 9.23 16.51 -20.95
N ALA A 123 9.79 15.97 -22.02
CA ALA A 123 9.02 15.17 -22.98
C ALA A 123 8.46 13.89 -22.34
N ALA A 124 9.27 13.15 -21.53
CA ALA A 124 8.83 11.92 -20.87
C ALA A 124 7.70 12.15 -19.86
N THR A 125 7.64 13.33 -19.22
CA THR A 125 6.61 13.72 -18.25
C THR A 125 5.53 14.62 -18.86
N LYS A 126 5.53 14.82 -20.18
CA LYS A 126 4.54 15.64 -20.92
C LYS A 126 4.50 17.09 -20.41
N LEU A 127 5.65 17.68 -20.16
CA LEU A 127 5.83 19.07 -19.68
C LEU A 127 6.60 19.97 -20.68
N ASP A 128 6.83 19.50 -21.90
CA ASP A 128 7.55 20.22 -22.93
C ASP A 128 6.97 21.59 -23.25
N THR A 129 5.63 21.68 -23.32
CA THR A 129 4.92 22.93 -23.59
C THR A 129 4.83 23.88 -22.37
N GLN A 130 5.14 23.39 -21.15
CA GLN A 130 5.12 24.16 -19.92
C GLN A 130 6.53 24.50 -19.40
N ALA A 131 7.57 24.20 -20.18
CA ALA A 131 8.98 24.26 -19.74
C ALA A 131 9.38 25.64 -19.15
N GLU A 132 8.87 26.72 -19.69
CA GLU A 132 9.19 28.08 -19.28
C GLU A 132 8.18 28.69 -18.28
N ARG A 133 7.13 27.96 -17.89
CA ARG A 133 6.15 28.41 -16.89
C ARG A 133 6.71 28.28 -15.48
N TYR A 134 6.15 29.09 -14.58
CA TYR A 134 6.39 29.01 -13.14
C TYR A 134 5.40 28.04 -12.46
N PRO A 135 5.72 27.47 -11.28
CA PRO A 135 4.83 26.57 -10.56
C PRO A 135 3.43 27.11 -10.28
N SER A 136 3.29 28.42 -10.04
CA SER A 136 2.00 29.08 -9.82
C SER A 136 1.05 29.04 -11.01
N GLU A 137 1.57 28.77 -12.22
CA GLU A 137 0.81 28.70 -13.48
C GLU A 137 0.43 27.26 -13.83
N LEU A 138 0.70 26.30 -12.94
CA LEU A 138 0.53 24.86 -13.16
C LEU A 138 -0.59 24.28 -12.29
N SER A 139 -1.33 23.30 -12.83
CA SER A 139 -2.21 22.45 -12.01
C SER A 139 -1.43 21.57 -11.05
N GLY A 140 -2.08 21.05 -10.01
CA GLY A 140 -1.45 20.16 -9.02
C GLY A 140 -0.77 18.93 -9.67
N GLY A 141 -1.42 18.30 -10.66
CA GLY A 141 -0.81 17.18 -11.38
C GLY A 141 0.38 17.58 -12.25
N GLN A 142 0.38 18.79 -12.83
CA GLN A 142 1.55 19.31 -13.53
C GLN A 142 2.69 19.60 -12.57
N GLN A 143 2.41 20.16 -11.39
CA GLN A 143 3.42 20.37 -10.34
C GLN A 143 4.04 19.04 -9.90
N GLN A 144 3.23 18.01 -9.71
CA GLN A 144 3.73 16.68 -9.36
C GLN A 144 4.63 16.10 -10.46
N ARG A 145 4.26 16.24 -11.75
CA ARG A 145 5.12 15.83 -12.85
C ARG A 145 6.47 16.59 -12.86
N VAL A 146 6.48 17.86 -12.48
CA VAL A 146 7.72 18.64 -12.30
C VAL A 146 8.57 18.04 -11.18
N ALA A 147 7.97 17.72 -10.02
CA ALA A 147 8.69 17.08 -8.92
C ALA A 147 9.28 15.73 -9.33
N LEU A 148 8.52 14.92 -10.07
CA LEU A 148 8.96 13.62 -10.58
C LEU A 148 10.11 13.78 -11.60
N ALA A 149 9.96 14.67 -12.58
CA ALA A 149 11.02 14.96 -13.56
C ALA A 149 12.31 15.46 -12.88
N ARG A 150 12.19 16.34 -11.87
CA ARG A 150 13.31 16.82 -11.08
C ARG A 150 14.00 15.71 -10.30
N ALA A 151 13.23 14.81 -9.68
CA ALA A 151 13.77 13.68 -8.93
C ALA A 151 14.50 12.68 -9.83
N LEU A 152 14.05 12.49 -11.07
CA LEU A 152 14.67 11.60 -12.05
C LEU A 152 15.89 12.22 -12.75
N ALA A 153 16.02 13.55 -12.74
CA ALA A 153 17.10 14.25 -13.47
C ALA A 153 18.52 13.77 -13.10
N PRO A 154 18.87 13.57 -11.81
CA PRO A 154 20.20 13.11 -11.42
C PRO A 154 20.48 11.63 -11.74
N LYS A 155 19.52 10.88 -12.30
CA LYS A 155 19.54 9.42 -12.49
C LYS A 155 19.82 8.71 -11.14
N PRO A 156 18.88 8.77 -10.20
CA PRO A 156 19.07 8.13 -8.90
C PRO A 156 19.05 6.61 -9.05
N ASP A 157 19.74 5.91 -8.18
CA ASP A 157 19.66 4.46 -8.07
C ASP A 157 18.38 4.07 -7.34
N ILE A 158 17.97 4.88 -6.34
CA ILE A 158 16.76 4.67 -5.53
C ILE A 158 15.92 5.94 -5.54
N LEU A 159 14.61 5.79 -5.82
CA LEU A 159 13.61 6.85 -5.75
C LEU A 159 12.71 6.64 -4.54
N LEU A 160 12.65 7.62 -3.66
CA LEU A 160 11.83 7.64 -2.47
C LEU A 160 10.62 8.56 -2.68
N LEU A 161 9.42 8.07 -2.41
CA LEU A 161 8.17 8.82 -2.63
C LEU A 161 7.36 8.84 -1.33
N ASP A 162 7.22 10.00 -0.71
CA ASP A 162 6.49 10.21 0.55
C ASP A 162 5.09 10.77 0.26
N GLU A 163 4.08 9.91 0.18
CA GLU A 163 2.67 10.23 -0.11
C GLU A 163 2.50 11.22 -1.29
N PRO A 164 3.09 10.95 -2.46
CA PRO A 164 3.16 11.95 -3.53
C PRO A 164 1.83 12.29 -4.17
N LEU A 165 0.77 11.49 -3.97
CA LEU A 165 -0.57 11.68 -4.57
C LEU A 165 -1.59 12.27 -3.59
N SER A 166 -1.25 12.46 -2.31
CA SER A 166 -2.20 12.85 -1.26
C SER A 166 -2.90 14.20 -1.50
N ASN A 167 -2.24 15.12 -2.20
CA ASN A 167 -2.74 16.47 -2.48
C ASN A 167 -3.53 16.59 -3.80
N LEU A 168 -3.84 15.48 -4.47
CA LEU A 168 -4.56 15.45 -5.73
C LEU A 168 -6.02 14.99 -5.53
N ASP A 169 -6.91 15.46 -6.41
CA ASP A 169 -8.26 14.92 -6.52
C ASP A 169 -8.27 13.47 -7.03
N ALA A 170 -9.40 12.78 -6.84
CA ALA A 170 -9.52 11.35 -7.14
C ALA A 170 -9.28 11.00 -8.62
N SER A 171 -9.73 11.85 -9.55
CA SER A 171 -9.54 11.62 -10.99
C SER A 171 -8.07 11.72 -11.37
N LEU A 172 -7.43 12.79 -10.92
CA LEU A 172 -6.02 13.06 -11.23
C LEU A 172 -5.09 12.06 -10.55
N ARG A 173 -5.45 11.54 -9.36
CA ARG A 173 -4.73 10.43 -8.71
C ARG A 173 -4.66 9.19 -9.59
N GLY A 174 -5.78 8.83 -10.25
CA GLY A 174 -5.82 7.71 -11.18
C GLY A 174 -4.78 7.83 -12.28
N ASP A 175 -4.79 8.95 -12.99
CA ASP A 175 -3.85 9.23 -14.09
C ASP A 175 -2.40 9.23 -13.62
N MET A 176 -2.14 9.81 -12.45
CA MET A 176 -0.79 9.91 -11.92
C MET A 176 -0.22 8.58 -11.43
N ARG A 177 -1.03 7.64 -10.93
CA ARG A 177 -0.59 6.27 -10.61
C ARG A 177 -0.01 5.59 -11.85
N PHE A 178 -0.76 5.61 -12.96
CA PHE A 178 -0.29 5.04 -14.22
C PHE A 178 0.98 5.72 -14.74
N GLU A 179 1.08 7.04 -14.58
CA GLU A 179 2.25 7.81 -15.02
C GLU A 179 3.50 7.46 -14.21
N ILE A 180 3.39 7.37 -12.86
CA ILE A 180 4.49 6.96 -11.98
C ILE A 180 4.96 5.55 -12.34
N ARG A 181 4.03 4.58 -12.46
CA ARG A 181 4.35 3.21 -12.82
C ARG A 181 5.00 3.13 -14.20
N ARG A 182 4.48 3.83 -15.21
CA ARG A 182 5.05 3.90 -16.56
C ARG A 182 6.50 4.45 -16.56
N LEU A 183 6.78 5.46 -15.74
CA LEU A 183 8.13 6.02 -15.64
C LEU A 183 9.06 5.08 -14.90
N HIS A 184 8.59 4.39 -13.87
CA HIS A 184 9.33 3.34 -13.20
C HIS A 184 9.73 2.23 -14.18
N ASP A 185 8.77 1.68 -14.93
CA ASP A 185 9.02 0.63 -15.92
C ASP A 185 9.99 1.07 -17.02
N LYS A 186 9.92 2.36 -17.40
CA LYS A 186 10.83 2.92 -18.44
C LYS A 186 12.26 3.09 -17.95
N PHE A 187 12.45 3.53 -16.71
CA PHE A 187 13.77 3.93 -16.20
C PHE A 187 14.40 2.89 -15.26
N GLN A 188 13.62 1.90 -14.78
CA GLN A 188 14.09 0.77 -14.00
C GLN A 188 14.91 1.14 -12.74
N TYR A 189 14.52 2.21 -12.04
CA TYR A 189 15.09 2.56 -10.74
C TYR A 189 14.39 1.79 -9.61
N THR A 190 15.07 1.54 -8.50
CA THR A 190 14.45 0.97 -7.30
C THR A 190 13.54 2.00 -6.65
N SER A 191 12.30 1.66 -6.30
CA SER A 191 11.31 2.58 -5.73
C SER A 191 10.86 2.15 -4.35
N ILE A 192 10.87 3.11 -3.40
CA ILE A 192 10.17 2.97 -2.12
C ILE A 192 9.07 4.02 -2.08
N TYR A 193 7.84 3.55 -2.05
CA TYR A 193 6.65 4.38 -2.10
C TYR A 193 5.88 4.29 -0.78
N VAL A 194 5.62 5.40 -0.14
CA VAL A 194 4.82 5.48 1.08
C VAL A 194 3.43 5.97 0.73
N THR A 195 2.42 5.25 1.19
CA THR A 195 1.01 5.67 1.09
C THR A 195 0.17 5.09 2.24
N HIS A 196 -0.99 5.66 2.45
CA HIS A 196 -2.09 5.09 3.23
C HIS A 196 -3.25 4.62 2.34
N ASP A 197 -3.17 4.85 1.01
CA ASP A 197 -4.18 4.47 0.03
C ASP A 197 -3.89 3.05 -0.51
N GLN A 198 -4.82 2.14 -0.23
CA GLN A 198 -4.71 0.74 -0.66
C GLN A 198 -4.75 0.59 -2.18
N VAL A 199 -5.55 1.43 -2.87
CA VAL A 199 -5.66 1.37 -4.34
C VAL A 199 -4.33 1.76 -4.99
N GLU A 200 -3.59 2.72 -4.41
CA GLU A 200 -2.25 3.07 -4.89
C GLU A 200 -1.29 1.89 -4.74
N ALA A 201 -1.24 1.27 -3.55
CA ALA A 201 -0.37 0.13 -3.29
C ALA A 201 -0.70 -1.05 -4.20
N MET A 202 -1.99 -1.42 -4.32
CA MET A 202 -2.45 -2.55 -5.14
C MET A 202 -2.20 -2.38 -6.63
N THR A 203 -2.21 -1.14 -7.14
CA THR A 203 -2.08 -0.89 -8.58
C THR A 203 -0.66 -0.64 -9.06
N MET A 204 0.25 -0.25 -8.16
CA MET A 204 1.60 0.16 -8.56
C MET A 204 2.71 -0.74 -8.05
N ALA A 205 2.53 -1.42 -6.91
CA ALA A 205 3.62 -2.14 -6.27
C ALA A 205 3.88 -3.50 -6.91
N ASP A 206 5.15 -3.89 -6.98
CA ASP A 206 5.56 -5.28 -7.19
C ASP A 206 5.44 -6.05 -5.86
N ARG A 207 5.77 -5.39 -4.74
CA ARG A 207 5.55 -5.90 -3.37
C ARG A 207 5.00 -4.81 -2.45
N ILE A 208 4.10 -5.23 -1.58
CA ILE A 208 3.52 -4.41 -0.51
C ILE A 208 4.10 -4.86 0.83
N VAL A 209 4.55 -3.89 1.61
CA VAL A 209 4.98 -4.06 3.00
C VAL A 209 3.93 -3.42 3.89
N ILE A 210 3.14 -4.22 4.58
CA ILE A 210 2.13 -3.73 5.51
C ILE A 210 2.80 -3.47 6.86
N MET A 211 2.70 -2.23 7.31
CA MET A 211 3.24 -1.79 8.60
C MET A 211 2.12 -1.47 9.60
N ASN A 212 2.35 -1.86 10.85
CA ASN A 212 1.48 -1.55 11.97
C ASN A 212 2.31 -1.34 13.23
N ALA A 213 2.03 -0.28 13.99
CA ALA A 213 2.69 0.03 15.27
C ALA A 213 4.23 -0.12 15.25
N GLY A 214 4.87 0.34 14.17
CA GLY A 214 6.32 0.30 13.99
C GLY A 214 6.88 -1.01 13.42
N ARG A 215 6.08 -2.04 13.24
CA ARG A 215 6.50 -3.37 12.77
C ARG A 215 5.96 -3.69 11.39
N ILE A 216 6.59 -4.65 10.74
CA ILE A 216 6.08 -5.24 9.51
C ILE A 216 5.15 -6.40 9.87
N GLU A 217 3.91 -6.32 9.44
CA GLU A 217 2.87 -7.35 9.64
C GLU A 217 2.91 -8.40 8.53
N GLN A 218 3.06 -7.95 7.27
CA GLN A 218 3.11 -8.84 6.12
C GLN A 218 3.87 -8.18 4.97
N ILE A 219 4.59 -9.01 4.22
CA ILE A 219 5.20 -8.64 2.93
C ILE A 219 4.69 -9.64 1.89
N GLY A 220 4.29 -9.16 0.73
CA GLY A 220 3.86 -10.01 -0.38
C GLY A 220 3.50 -9.20 -1.62
N THR A 221 3.18 -9.90 -2.71
CA THR A 221 2.59 -9.26 -3.89
C THR A 221 1.21 -8.67 -3.55
N PRO A 222 0.66 -7.74 -4.35
CA PRO A 222 -0.70 -7.23 -4.14
C PRO A 222 -1.74 -8.36 -3.99
N GLU A 223 -1.67 -9.39 -4.83
CA GLU A 223 -2.56 -10.54 -4.80
C GLU A 223 -2.39 -11.36 -3.51
N GLU A 224 -1.14 -11.62 -3.08
CA GLU A 224 -0.89 -12.38 -1.86
C GLU A 224 -1.42 -11.68 -0.62
N VAL A 225 -1.18 -10.37 -0.52
CA VAL A 225 -1.63 -9.56 0.62
C VAL A 225 -3.16 -9.48 0.66
N TYR A 226 -3.81 -9.38 -0.51
CA TYR A 226 -5.27 -9.31 -0.62
C TYR A 226 -5.93 -10.67 -0.36
N GLU A 227 -5.47 -11.73 -1.03
CA GLU A 227 -6.11 -13.06 -1.00
C GLU A 227 -5.69 -13.90 0.22
N ARG A 228 -4.50 -13.64 0.77
CA ARG A 228 -3.88 -14.45 1.82
C ARG A 228 -3.38 -13.61 2.99
N PRO A 229 -4.26 -12.82 3.64
CA PRO A 229 -3.85 -12.06 4.82
C PRO A 229 -3.37 -13.01 5.91
N ASN A 230 -2.25 -12.65 6.56
CA ASN A 230 -1.63 -13.46 7.61
C ASN A 230 -2.25 -13.22 8.97
N SER A 231 -2.87 -12.05 9.19
CA SER A 231 -3.42 -11.68 10.49
C SER A 231 -4.79 -11.01 10.36
N GLU A 232 -5.50 -10.93 11.47
CA GLU A 232 -6.78 -10.19 11.54
C GLU A 232 -6.59 -8.71 11.18
N PHE A 233 -5.46 -8.11 11.61
CA PHE A 233 -5.14 -6.74 11.26
C PHE A 233 -5.04 -6.56 9.75
N VAL A 234 -4.26 -7.40 9.06
CA VAL A 234 -4.08 -7.31 7.60
C VAL A 234 -5.41 -7.52 6.88
N ALA A 235 -6.20 -8.53 7.27
CA ALA A 235 -7.51 -8.80 6.67
C ALA A 235 -8.48 -7.62 6.77
N ARG A 236 -8.51 -6.94 7.93
CA ARG A 236 -9.34 -5.74 8.16
C ARG A 236 -8.77 -4.50 7.46
N PHE A 237 -7.45 -4.32 7.56
CA PHE A 237 -6.78 -3.13 7.04
C PHE A 237 -6.83 -3.08 5.51
N ILE A 238 -6.60 -4.19 4.81
CA ILE A 238 -6.71 -4.26 3.34
C ILE A 238 -8.17 -4.16 2.87
N GLY A 239 -9.14 -4.37 3.78
CA GLY A 239 -10.55 -4.23 3.49
C GLY A 239 -11.14 -5.35 2.63
N GLY A 240 -12.42 -5.20 2.31
CA GLY A 240 -13.16 -6.18 1.51
C GLY A 240 -13.28 -7.56 2.17
N SER A 241 -12.98 -7.69 3.49
CA SER A 241 -13.05 -8.95 4.21
C SER A 241 -13.95 -8.85 5.44
N ASN A 242 -14.80 -9.84 5.63
CA ASN A 242 -15.40 -10.13 6.91
C ASN A 242 -14.41 -10.90 7.76
N VAL A 243 -14.18 -10.47 8.99
CA VAL A 243 -13.38 -11.19 9.99
C VAL A 243 -14.30 -11.60 11.12
N LEU A 244 -14.52 -12.91 11.24
CA LEU A 244 -15.49 -13.50 12.15
C LEU A 244 -14.77 -14.26 13.26
N LYS A 245 -15.26 -14.12 14.49
CA LYS A 245 -14.83 -14.93 15.63
C LYS A 245 -15.62 -16.24 15.62
N VAL A 246 -14.92 -17.35 15.61
CA VAL A 246 -15.50 -18.70 15.55
C VAL A 246 -14.82 -19.61 16.58
N LYS A 247 -15.47 -20.73 16.90
CA LYS A 247 -14.89 -21.78 17.73
C LYS A 247 -14.40 -22.91 16.82
N HIS A 248 -13.14 -23.28 16.92
CA HIS A 248 -12.60 -24.42 16.19
C HIS A 248 -13.14 -25.73 16.80
N ILE A 249 -13.78 -26.57 16.00
CA ILE A 249 -14.37 -27.84 16.44
C ILE A 249 -13.37 -29.00 16.23
N GLY A 250 -12.67 -29.01 15.11
CA GLY A 250 -11.67 -30.00 14.74
C GLY A 250 -11.51 -30.12 13.23
N GLY A 251 -10.32 -30.51 12.78
CA GLY A 251 -10.02 -30.59 11.36
C GLY A 251 -10.17 -29.23 10.68
N ARG A 252 -11.08 -29.13 9.72
CA ARG A 252 -11.40 -27.87 9.00
C ARG A 252 -12.76 -27.29 9.41
N GLN A 253 -13.34 -27.74 10.52
CA GLN A 253 -14.65 -27.31 10.95
C GLN A 253 -14.59 -26.28 12.07
N VAL A 254 -15.42 -25.26 11.93
CA VAL A 254 -15.63 -24.22 12.94
C VAL A 254 -17.12 -24.02 13.21
N ASP A 255 -17.42 -23.54 14.40
CA ASP A 255 -18.78 -23.17 14.83
C ASP A 255 -18.91 -21.64 14.80
N LEU A 256 -19.87 -21.16 14.02
CA LEU A 256 -20.32 -19.77 13.98
C LEU A 256 -21.72 -19.68 14.60
N GLY A 257 -21.78 -19.40 15.90
CA GLY A 257 -23.06 -19.21 16.60
C GLY A 257 -24.03 -20.41 16.55
N GLY A 258 -23.51 -21.64 16.62
CA GLY A 258 -24.29 -22.88 16.55
C GLY A 258 -24.40 -23.48 15.14
N HIS A 259 -23.78 -22.88 14.16
CA HIS A 259 -23.73 -23.36 12.76
C HIS A 259 -22.33 -23.81 12.37
N LEU A 260 -22.21 -25.07 11.93
CA LEU A 260 -20.95 -25.62 11.46
C LEU A 260 -20.60 -25.12 10.07
N LEU A 261 -19.38 -24.63 9.93
CA LEU A 261 -18.79 -24.21 8.65
C LEU A 261 -17.50 -24.98 8.39
N ASP A 262 -17.31 -25.41 7.16
CA ASP A 262 -16.05 -25.95 6.67
C ASP A 262 -15.17 -24.80 6.13
N ILE A 263 -13.89 -24.80 6.50
CA ILE A 263 -12.91 -23.80 6.08
C ILE A 263 -11.89 -24.47 5.19
N GLY A 264 -11.61 -23.86 4.02
CA GLY A 264 -10.71 -24.46 3.02
C GLY A 264 -9.23 -24.23 3.29
N GLN A 265 -8.85 -23.14 3.95
CA GLN A 265 -7.46 -22.66 3.99
C GLN A 265 -7.11 -22.01 5.33
N GLY A 266 -5.81 -21.75 5.53
CA GLY A 266 -5.30 -20.93 6.62
C GLY A 266 -4.78 -21.72 7.82
N GLU A 267 -4.58 -21.02 8.92
CA GLU A 267 -4.10 -21.55 10.18
C GLU A 267 -5.28 -21.93 11.09
N PHE A 268 -5.12 -23.00 11.83
CA PHE A 268 -6.15 -23.50 12.74
C PHE A 268 -5.62 -23.53 14.17
N ALA A 269 -6.37 -22.96 15.08
CA ALA A 269 -6.11 -23.06 16.51
C ALA A 269 -6.34 -24.49 17.01
N GLY A 270 -5.98 -24.78 18.26
CA GLY A 270 -6.34 -26.06 18.90
C GLY A 270 -7.85 -26.27 18.93
N SER A 271 -8.30 -27.53 18.85
CA SER A 271 -9.72 -27.87 18.93
C SER A 271 -10.35 -27.34 20.22
N GLY A 272 -11.52 -26.73 20.10
CA GLY A 272 -12.24 -26.07 21.19
C GLY A 272 -11.83 -24.63 21.47
N SER A 273 -10.77 -24.11 20.82
CA SER A 273 -10.28 -22.74 20.98
C SER A 273 -11.07 -21.75 20.13
N SER A 274 -11.13 -20.49 20.59
CA SER A 274 -11.60 -19.37 19.77
C SER A 274 -10.54 -19.02 18.73
N MET A 275 -10.94 -18.76 17.49
CA MET A 275 -10.09 -18.28 16.41
C MET A 275 -10.83 -17.28 15.53
N SER A 276 -10.09 -16.64 14.64
CA SER A 276 -10.68 -15.78 13.62
C SER A 276 -10.63 -16.43 12.25
N ILE A 277 -11.68 -16.24 11.47
CA ILE A 277 -11.69 -16.56 10.06
C ILE A 277 -11.92 -15.30 9.25
N CYS A 278 -11.39 -15.25 8.03
CA CYS A 278 -11.74 -14.20 7.06
C CYS A 278 -12.37 -14.79 5.81
N VAL A 279 -13.27 -14.01 5.22
CA VAL A 279 -13.89 -14.26 3.92
C VAL A 279 -14.14 -12.93 3.23
N LYS A 280 -13.89 -12.84 1.93
CA LYS A 280 -14.15 -11.61 1.17
C LYS A 280 -15.65 -11.32 1.08
N THR A 281 -16.02 -10.04 1.06
CA THR A 281 -17.43 -9.63 0.99
C THR A 281 -18.14 -10.13 -0.26
N HIS A 282 -17.43 -10.27 -1.38
CA HIS A 282 -17.96 -10.78 -2.65
C HIS A 282 -17.90 -12.30 -2.79
N ASP A 283 -17.23 -13.01 -1.88
CA ASP A 283 -17.18 -14.48 -1.85
C ASP A 283 -18.30 -15.08 -0.97
N VAL A 284 -19.03 -14.21 -0.25
CA VAL A 284 -20.21 -14.60 0.51
C VAL A 284 -21.45 -14.45 -0.35
N GLU A 285 -22.27 -15.49 -0.43
CA GLU A 285 -23.50 -15.49 -1.23
C GLU A 285 -24.72 -15.16 -0.36
N LEU A 286 -25.53 -14.21 -0.85
CA LEU A 286 -26.82 -13.86 -0.27
C LEU A 286 -27.95 -14.59 -1.01
N LEU A 287 -28.67 -15.48 -0.35
CA LEU A 287 -29.75 -16.28 -0.90
C LEU A 287 -31.08 -15.81 -0.33
N ALA A 288 -31.91 -15.22 -1.18
CA ALA A 288 -33.21 -14.64 -0.77
C ALA A 288 -34.31 -15.72 -0.52
N ASP A 289 -34.25 -16.86 -1.22
CA ASP A 289 -35.19 -17.97 -1.10
C ASP A 289 -34.51 -19.21 -0.54
N ALA A 290 -35.16 -19.79 0.48
CA ALA A 290 -34.72 -20.99 1.14
C ALA A 290 -35.13 -22.24 0.36
N GLY A 291 -34.32 -22.59 -0.62
CA GLY A 291 -34.12 -24.03 -0.86
C GLY A 291 -33.45 -24.64 0.38
N ALA A 292 -33.53 -25.95 0.60
CA ALA A 292 -32.91 -26.61 1.74
C ALA A 292 -31.49 -26.09 1.97
N PRO A 293 -31.13 -25.71 3.23
CA PRO A 293 -29.83 -25.18 3.51
C PRO A 293 -28.76 -26.18 3.07
N GLY A 294 -27.89 -25.76 2.12
CA GLY A 294 -26.74 -26.55 1.72
C GLY A 294 -25.63 -26.46 2.77
N ASN A 295 -24.53 -27.16 2.55
CA ASN A 295 -23.35 -27.05 3.40
C ASN A 295 -22.86 -25.60 3.46
N ASN A 296 -22.29 -25.20 4.58
CA ASN A 296 -21.77 -23.84 4.84
C ASN A 296 -22.79 -22.72 4.70
N THR A 297 -24.05 -23.01 5.01
CA THR A 297 -25.14 -22.03 4.93
C THR A 297 -25.70 -21.73 6.31
N VAL A 298 -25.80 -20.46 6.66
CA VAL A 298 -26.34 -19.98 7.94
C VAL A 298 -27.53 -19.06 7.72
N PRO A 299 -28.50 -19.03 8.61
CA PRO A 299 -29.61 -18.07 8.54
C PRO A 299 -29.08 -16.68 8.89
N GLY A 300 -29.62 -15.68 8.24
CA GLY A 300 -29.25 -14.28 8.48
C GLY A 300 -30.46 -13.36 8.40
N PHE A 301 -30.25 -12.12 8.84
CA PHE A 301 -31.24 -11.06 8.82
C PHE A 301 -30.62 -9.78 8.24
N VAL A 302 -31.22 -9.23 7.17
CA VAL A 302 -30.74 -8.01 6.50
C VAL A 302 -31.00 -6.80 7.41
N ARG A 303 -29.94 -6.17 7.90
CA ARG A 303 -30.00 -4.95 8.71
C ARG A 303 -30.14 -3.70 7.85
N SER A 304 -29.28 -3.58 6.85
CA SER A 304 -29.25 -2.43 5.93
C SER A 304 -28.65 -2.79 4.59
N GLN A 305 -28.88 -1.91 3.62
CA GLN A 305 -28.26 -2.02 2.30
C GLN A 305 -27.80 -0.64 1.79
N ALA A 306 -26.76 -0.64 0.94
CA ALA A 306 -26.28 0.53 0.23
C ALA A 306 -26.12 0.21 -1.27
N TYR A 307 -26.63 1.08 -2.12
CA TYR A 307 -26.44 0.97 -3.58
C TYR A 307 -25.22 1.78 -3.99
N LEU A 308 -24.21 1.13 -4.57
CA LEU A 308 -22.94 1.73 -4.95
C LEU A 308 -22.73 1.81 -6.48
N GLY A 309 -23.80 1.74 -7.25
CA GLY A 309 -23.79 1.76 -8.72
C GLY A 309 -23.46 0.41 -9.33
N SER A 310 -22.24 -0.06 -9.22
CA SER A 310 -21.78 -1.36 -9.74
C SER A 310 -22.29 -2.56 -8.95
N HIS A 311 -22.53 -2.39 -7.65
CA HIS A 311 -22.95 -3.45 -6.71
C HIS A 311 -23.81 -2.88 -5.58
N ARG A 312 -24.35 -3.77 -4.75
CA ARG A 312 -25.00 -3.42 -3.49
C ARG A 312 -24.25 -4.09 -2.35
N ASP A 313 -24.05 -3.31 -1.29
CA ASP A 313 -23.54 -3.81 -0.03
C ASP A 313 -24.71 -4.07 0.92
N TYR A 314 -24.72 -5.24 1.53
CA TYR A 314 -25.68 -5.66 2.55
C TYR A 314 -24.97 -5.89 3.86
N VAL A 315 -25.47 -5.26 4.93
CA VAL A 315 -25.13 -5.63 6.30
C VAL A 315 -26.11 -6.68 6.75
N VAL A 316 -25.62 -7.89 7.04
CA VAL A 316 -26.43 -9.05 7.43
C VAL A 316 -25.96 -9.55 8.79
N ASP A 317 -26.90 -9.81 9.69
CA ASP A 317 -26.65 -10.41 10.99
C ASP A 317 -26.80 -11.93 10.89
N VAL A 318 -25.69 -12.65 11.13
CA VAL A 318 -25.63 -14.14 11.15
C VAL A 318 -25.10 -14.66 12.49
N SER A 319 -25.41 -14.03 13.59
CA SER A 319 -24.81 -14.05 14.94
C SER A 319 -23.67 -13.03 15.14
N GLN A 320 -23.10 -12.56 14.08
CA GLN A 320 -22.19 -11.43 13.98
C GLN A 320 -22.57 -10.64 12.72
N GLU A 321 -22.29 -9.34 12.69
CA GLU A 321 -22.54 -8.53 11.51
C GLU A 321 -21.49 -8.81 10.44
N ILE A 322 -21.95 -9.08 9.22
CA ILE A 322 -21.13 -9.27 8.02
C ILE A 322 -21.57 -8.33 6.91
N LEU A 323 -20.61 -7.97 6.07
CA LEU A 323 -20.85 -7.23 4.85
C LEU A 323 -20.85 -8.18 3.65
N ILE A 324 -21.87 -8.12 2.80
CA ILE A 324 -21.97 -8.93 1.59
C ILE A 324 -22.12 -8.01 0.38
N ALA A 325 -21.19 -8.09 -0.55
CA ALA A 325 -21.24 -7.35 -1.82
C ALA A 325 -21.87 -8.24 -2.90
N VAL A 326 -23.01 -7.81 -3.45
CA VAL A 326 -23.73 -8.56 -4.50
C VAL A 326 -23.92 -7.68 -5.75
N PRO A 327 -24.15 -8.27 -6.94
CA PRO A 327 -24.47 -7.51 -8.15
C PRO A 327 -25.62 -6.53 -7.93
N ALA A 328 -25.58 -5.35 -8.58
CA ALA A 328 -26.51 -4.26 -8.38
C ALA A 328 -28.00 -4.61 -8.57
N HIS A 329 -28.28 -5.63 -9.40
CA HIS A 329 -29.66 -6.08 -9.68
C HIS A 329 -30.28 -6.93 -8.57
N VAL A 330 -29.46 -7.48 -7.64
CA VAL A 330 -29.97 -8.24 -6.50
C VAL A 330 -30.51 -7.27 -5.47
N ALA A 331 -31.84 -7.25 -5.31
CA ALA A 331 -32.53 -6.34 -4.39
C ALA A 331 -33.29 -7.13 -3.32
N VAL A 332 -32.80 -7.07 -2.07
CA VAL A 332 -33.43 -7.68 -0.91
C VAL A 332 -33.81 -6.58 0.08
N PRO A 333 -35.09 -6.48 0.50
CA PRO A 333 -35.52 -5.44 1.45
C PRO A 333 -34.83 -5.56 2.81
N ASN A 334 -34.64 -4.40 3.48
CA ASN A 334 -34.21 -4.38 4.87
C ASN A 334 -35.26 -5.12 5.72
N GLY A 335 -34.83 -5.87 6.74
CA GLY A 335 -35.69 -6.67 7.58
C GLY A 335 -36.03 -8.05 7.03
N SER A 336 -35.52 -8.42 5.84
CA SER A 336 -35.75 -9.76 5.29
C SER A 336 -34.91 -10.82 5.99
N ARG A 337 -35.49 -11.99 6.15
CA ARG A 337 -34.75 -13.21 6.48
C ARG A 337 -34.09 -13.73 5.21
N VAL A 338 -32.85 -14.14 5.31
CA VAL A 338 -32.03 -14.63 4.18
C VAL A 338 -31.20 -15.82 4.63
N TRP A 339 -30.65 -16.54 3.66
CA TRP A 339 -29.60 -17.51 3.91
C TRP A 339 -28.28 -16.94 3.39
N VAL A 340 -27.24 -17.15 4.15
CA VAL A 340 -25.87 -16.72 3.82
C VAL A 340 -25.01 -17.96 3.62
N ARG A 341 -24.44 -18.11 2.43
CA ARG A 341 -23.53 -19.21 2.13
C ARG A 341 -22.10 -18.73 2.12
N PHE A 342 -21.27 -19.42 2.90
CA PHE A 342 -19.82 -19.23 2.93
C PHE A 342 -19.17 -20.30 2.05
N LYS A 343 -18.42 -19.90 1.00
CA LYS A 343 -17.69 -20.85 0.18
C LYS A 343 -16.49 -21.36 0.99
N ALA A 344 -16.41 -22.67 1.23
CA ALA A 344 -15.36 -23.27 2.07
C ALA A 344 -13.94 -22.92 1.58
N ASP A 345 -13.70 -23.01 0.28
CA ASP A 345 -12.41 -22.71 -0.39
C ASP A 345 -12.03 -21.21 -0.31
N ARG A 346 -12.99 -20.33 0.03
CA ARG A 346 -12.80 -18.89 0.20
C ARG A 346 -12.75 -18.44 1.66
N CYS A 347 -13.04 -19.34 2.59
CA CYS A 347 -12.90 -19.09 4.01
C CYS A 347 -11.50 -19.46 4.47
N ARG A 348 -10.82 -18.53 5.14
CA ARG A 348 -9.45 -18.70 5.62
C ARG A 348 -9.36 -18.51 7.12
N GLY A 349 -8.72 -19.46 7.83
CA GLY A 349 -8.31 -19.27 9.22
C GLY A 349 -7.15 -18.28 9.32
N LEU A 350 -7.21 -17.41 10.31
CA LEU A 350 -6.17 -16.40 10.57
C LEU A 350 -5.33 -16.78 11.78
N ALA A 351 -4.02 -16.51 11.71
CA ALA A 351 -3.13 -16.51 12.86
C ALA A 351 -3.58 -15.46 13.89
N HIS A 352 -3.34 -15.74 15.16
CA HIS A 352 -3.59 -14.81 16.27
C HIS A 352 -2.54 -13.73 16.35
#